data_81e3321e43e90e6a24b9d9ad3e620e96
#
_entry.id   81e3321e43e90e6a24b9d9ad3e620e96
#
_cell.length_a   1.000
_cell.length_b   1.000
_cell.length_c   1.000
_cell.angle_alpha   90.00
_cell.angle_beta   90.00
_cell.angle_gamma   90.00
#
_symmetry.space_group_name_H-M   'P 1'
#
loop_
_entity.id
_entity.type
_entity.pdbx_description
1 polymer ?
#
loop_
_entity_poly.entity_id
_entity_poly.type
_entity_poly.pdbx_seq_one_letter_code
_entity_poly.pdbx_strand_id
1 'polypeptide(L)'
;MTMAYIIALNPNLLTGFGKDTMPELWNGVFLATCIASAIGTIVMAFLANKPFAMAPGMGLNSFFAVVVTNIVALTGMTYVASFQAALCIVLVEGIVFLILSVLNIREKIVDAIPLGVRLGIAPAIGLMLLNIGVGSNAGIYSENGGPFYAMRDFFGALTPSLAKTNMGSGYSAMVLSVVTMFVGLFAIVVLAQRGVKGAVLLGMLISSIIYWAGEAIFLGTNPFASLATASFVPAFGDMASTTLFKFNFQGFAQIGWFTAITLIVTFCIIDMFDTIGTLVGTASRAGMLDKDCLLYTSPSPRDRQKS
;
A
#
# COMPACT_ATOMS: atom_id res chain seq x y z
N MET A 1 -14.32 6.82 -1.08
CA MET A 1 -14.49 6.22 0.25
C MET A 1 -13.73 4.92 0.43
N THR A 2 -13.72 3.98 -0.54
CA THR A 2 -12.97 2.71 -0.44
C THR A 2 -11.46 2.88 -0.30
N MET A 3 -10.88 4.00 -0.72
CA MET A 3 -9.44 4.29 -0.66
C MET A 3 -9.00 5.01 0.62
N ALA A 4 -9.92 5.36 1.53
CA ALA A 4 -9.58 6.13 2.73
C ALA A 4 -8.59 5.41 3.67
N TYR A 5 -8.55 4.08 3.64
CA TYR A 5 -7.60 3.29 4.43
C TYR A 5 -6.13 3.55 4.07
N ILE A 6 -5.85 3.96 2.83
CA ILE A 6 -4.49 4.23 2.35
C ILE A 6 -3.82 5.35 3.13
N ILE A 7 -4.60 6.33 3.59
CA ILE A 7 -4.09 7.46 4.37
C ILE A 7 -3.35 7.00 5.63
N ALA A 8 -3.86 5.97 6.30
CA ALA A 8 -3.22 5.41 7.50
C ALA A 8 -2.26 4.26 7.17
N LEU A 9 -2.62 3.41 6.21
CA LEU A 9 -1.84 2.22 5.89
C LEU A 9 -0.53 2.56 5.18
N ASN A 10 -0.53 3.53 4.27
CA ASN A 10 0.65 3.87 3.49
C ASN A 10 1.83 4.38 4.36
N PRO A 11 1.63 5.33 5.30
CA PRO A 11 2.69 5.74 6.21
C PRO A 11 3.21 4.59 7.07
N ASN A 12 2.32 3.76 7.60
CA ASN A 12 2.72 2.60 8.41
C ASN A 12 3.58 1.63 7.59
N LEU A 13 3.19 1.33 6.37
CA LEU A 13 3.91 0.40 5.50
C LEU A 13 5.28 0.95 5.11
N LEU A 14 5.34 2.20 4.65
CA LEU A 14 6.58 2.82 4.18
C LEU A 14 7.60 3.12 5.30
N THR A 15 7.14 3.27 6.54
CA THR A 15 8.01 3.44 7.71
C THR A 15 8.31 2.12 8.45
N GLY A 16 7.92 0.97 7.86
CA GLY A 16 8.09 -0.33 8.49
C GLY A 16 7.36 -0.45 9.83
N PHE A 17 6.17 0.15 9.95
CA PHE A 17 5.36 0.27 11.18
C PHE A 17 6.05 1.03 12.33
N GLY A 18 7.04 1.87 11.98
CA GLY A 18 7.85 2.63 12.92
C GLY A 18 7.27 3.98 13.33
N LYS A 19 5.96 4.12 13.53
CA LYS A 19 5.33 5.39 13.94
C LYS A 19 5.92 5.94 15.25
N ASP A 20 6.15 5.08 16.23
CA ASP A 20 6.64 5.48 17.55
C ASP A 20 8.16 5.73 17.55
N THR A 21 8.89 5.07 16.66
CA THR A 21 10.35 5.18 16.54
C THR A 21 10.79 6.30 15.61
N MET A 22 9.98 6.62 14.60
CA MET A 22 10.28 7.62 13.55
C MET A 22 9.06 8.49 13.24
N PRO A 23 8.53 9.25 14.23
CA PRO A 23 7.30 10.02 14.05
C PRO A 23 7.42 11.09 12.97
N GLU A 24 8.57 11.73 12.81
CA GLU A 24 8.81 12.74 11.77
C GLU A 24 8.70 12.15 10.35
N LEU A 25 9.29 10.99 10.12
CA LEU A 25 9.18 10.30 8.83
C LEU A 25 7.74 9.87 8.56
N TRP A 26 7.07 9.32 9.59
CA TRP A 26 5.68 8.90 9.48
C TRP A 26 4.75 10.07 9.10
N ASN A 27 4.88 11.20 9.80
CA ASN A 27 4.12 12.43 9.52
C ASN A 27 4.40 12.96 8.11
N GLY A 28 5.69 12.94 7.70
CA GLY A 28 6.12 13.35 6.38
C GLY A 28 5.49 12.50 5.27
N VAL A 29 5.51 11.18 5.41
CA VAL A 29 4.90 10.25 4.45
C VAL A 29 3.38 10.38 4.45
N PHE A 30 2.74 10.57 5.61
CA PHE A 30 1.31 10.80 5.72
C PHE A 30 0.86 12.01 4.89
N LEU A 31 1.50 13.16 5.10
CA LEU A 31 1.18 14.38 4.36
C LEU A 31 1.49 14.24 2.86
N ALA A 32 2.63 13.65 2.51
CA ALA A 32 2.99 13.40 1.11
C ALA A 32 1.96 12.50 0.42
N THR A 33 1.45 11.47 1.10
CA THR A 33 0.40 10.59 0.59
C THR A 33 -0.89 11.35 0.30
N CYS A 34 -1.33 12.19 1.24
CA CYS A 34 -2.55 13.00 1.07
C CYS A 34 -2.42 13.98 -0.10
N ILE A 35 -1.31 14.72 -0.16
CA ILE A 35 -1.07 15.74 -1.18
C ILE A 35 -0.92 15.10 -2.57
N ALA A 36 -0.11 14.04 -2.70
CA ALA A 36 0.12 13.35 -3.96
C ALA A 36 -1.18 12.72 -4.50
N SER A 37 -1.98 12.10 -3.64
CA SER A 37 -3.27 11.53 -4.02
C SER A 37 -4.27 12.61 -4.47
N ALA A 38 -4.30 13.75 -3.79
CA ALA A 38 -5.15 14.88 -4.18
C ALA A 38 -4.73 15.44 -5.54
N ILE A 39 -3.43 15.73 -5.73
CA ILE A 39 -2.90 16.24 -7.00
C ILE A 39 -3.15 15.23 -8.12
N GLY A 40 -2.82 13.94 -7.92
CA GLY A 40 -3.03 12.89 -8.91
C GLY A 40 -4.50 12.77 -9.32
N THR A 41 -5.43 12.83 -8.37
CA THR A 41 -6.87 12.78 -8.66
C THR A 41 -7.35 14.00 -9.43
N ILE A 42 -6.87 15.20 -9.08
CA ILE A 42 -7.18 16.45 -9.79
C ILE A 42 -6.65 16.39 -11.23
N VAL A 43 -5.40 15.98 -11.41
CA VAL A 43 -4.78 15.83 -12.74
C VAL A 43 -5.57 14.81 -13.59
N MET A 44 -5.94 13.66 -13.01
CA MET A 44 -6.76 12.66 -13.70
C MET A 44 -8.13 13.21 -14.12
N ALA A 45 -8.77 13.99 -13.27
CA ALA A 45 -10.07 14.55 -13.55
C ALA A 45 -10.01 15.61 -14.66
N PHE A 46 -9.04 16.53 -14.63
CA PHE A 46 -8.98 17.66 -15.56
C PHE A 46 -8.22 17.34 -16.85
N LEU A 47 -7.08 16.65 -16.79
CA LEU A 47 -6.28 16.32 -17.99
C LEU A 47 -6.80 15.08 -18.72
N ALA A 48 -7.08 14.01 -18.00
CA ALA A 48 -7.55 12.77 -18.62
C ALA A 48 -9.07 12.70 -18.77
N ASN A 49 -9.81 13.62 -18.14
CA ASN A 49 -11.28 13.66 -18.12
C ASN A 49 -11.89 12.29 -17.73
N LYS A 50 -11.29 11.62 -16.73
CA LYS A 50 -11.71 10.32 -16.24
C LYS A 50 -12.08 10.38 -14.77
N PRO A 51 -13.17 9.73 -14.32
CA PRO A 51 -13.65 9.78 -12.94
C PRO A 51 -12.92 8.76 -12.05
N PHE A 52 -11.59 8.68 -12.14
CA PHE A 52 -10.79 7.78 -11.30
C PHE A 52 -10.11 8.54 -10.17
N ALA A 53 -10.30 8.08 -8.94
CA ALA A 53 -9.52 8.56 -7.81
C ALA A 53 -8.15 7.87 -7.83
N MET A 54 -7.09 8.68 -7.72
CA MET A 54 -5.71 8.20 -7.70
C MET A 54 -5.24 8.06 -6.26
N ALA A 55 -4.58 6.95 -5.97
CA ALA A 55 -3.92 6.71 -4.69
C ALA A 55 -2.70 5.82 -4.89
N PRO A 56 -1.72 5.82 -3.96
CA PRO A 56 -0.53 4.99 -4.06
C PRO A 56 -0.88 3.50 -4.16
N GLY A 57 -0.20 2.78 -5.05
CA GLY A 57 -0.34 1.33 -5.20
C GLY A 57 0.32 0.59 -4.03
N MET A 58 -0.45 -0.24 -3.32
CA MET A 58 0.09 -0.97 -2.16
C MET A 58 1.19 -1.95 -2.55
N GLY A 59 1.14 -2.53 -3.75
CA GLY A 59 2.14 -3.45 -4.26
C GLY A 59 3.52 -2.82 -4.37
N LEU A 60 3.57 -1.67 -5.03
CA LEU A 60 4.80 -0.91 -5.22
C LEU A 60 5.35 -0.40 -3.88
N ASN A 61 4.47 0.07 -3.00
CA ASN A 61 4.86 0.59 -1.69
C ASN A 61 5.39 -0.50 -0.76
N SER A 62 4.82 -1.71 -0.80
CA SER A 62 5.37 -2.87 -0.07
C SER A 62 6.76 -3.23 -0.56
N PHE A 63 6.95 -3.26 -1.87
CA PHE A 63 8.27 -3.51 -2.45
C PHE A 63 9.27 -2.41 -2.07
N PHE A 64 8.85 -1.14 -2.08
CA PHE A 64 9.68 -0.02 -1.62
C PHE A 64 10.14 -0.20 -0.17
N ALA A 65 9.25 -0.58 0.74
CA ALA A 65 9.59 -0.84 2.15
C ALA A 65 10.63 -1.96 2.29
N VAL A 66 10.50 -3.04 1.51
CA VAL A 66 11.49 -4.13 1.45
C VAL A 66 12.83 -3.62 0.91
N VAL A 67 12.82 -2.79 -0.13
CA VAL A 67 14.05 -2.19 -0.68
C VAL A 67 14.73 -1.30 0.34
N VAL A 68 13.99 -0.46 1.08
CA VAL A 68 14.57 0.36 2.15
C VAL A 68 15.24 -0.51 3.21
N THR A 69 14.57 -1.57 3.65
CA THR A 69 15.14 -2.51 4.65
C THR A 69 16.40 -3.20 4.12
N ASN A 70 16.42 -3.59 2.85
CA ASN A 70 17.60 -4.16 2.21
C ASN A 70 18.76 -3.16 2.10
N ILE A 71 18.47 -1.88 1.80
CA ILE A 71 19.49 -0.82 1.78
C ILE A 71 20.07 -0.62 3.18
N VAL A 72 19.26 -0.61 4.23
CA VAL A 72 19.75 -0.57 5.62
C VAL A 72 20.70 -1.73 5.89
N ALA A 73 20.32 -2.95 5.53
CA ALA A 73 21.13 -4.14 5.75
C ALA A 73 22.47 -4.12 4.96
N LEU A 74 22.45 -3.59 3.73
CA LEU A 74 23.64 -3.54 2.85
C LEU A 74 24.61 -2.43 3.23
N THR A 75 24.10 -1.27 3.64
CA THR A 75 24.90 -0.05 3.82
C THR A 75 25.14 0.32 5.28
N GLY A 76 24.36 -0.23 6.21
CA GLY A 76 24.39 0.16 7.63
C GLY A 76 23.87 1.57 7.92
N MET A 77 23.26 2.25 6.94
CA MET A 77 22.66 3.58 7.14
C MET A 77 21.41 3.51 8.02
N THR A 78 21.04 4.65 8.59
CA THR A 78 19.76 4.79 9.30
C THR A 78 18.59 4.57 8.34
N TYR A 79 17.43 4.15 8.86
CA TYR A 79 16.24 3.91 8.04
C TYR A 79 15.83 5.16 7.23
N VAL A 80 15.89 6.35 7.84
CA VAL A 80 15.56 7.62 7.15
C VAL A 80 16.53 7.89 6.00
N ALA A 81 17.84 7.71 6.21
CA ALA A 81 18.83 7.91 5.15
C ALA A 81 18.67 6.89 4.00
N SER A 82 18.34 5.63 4.33
CA SER A 82 18.07 4.57 3.37
C SER A 82 16.76 4.83 2.61
N PHE A 83 15.74 5.35 3.29
CA PHE A 83 14.49 5.80 2.68
C PHE A 83 14.74 6.90 1.64
N GLN A 84 15.55 7.91 2.00
CA GLN A 84 15.92 8.99 1.09
C GLN A 84 16.79 8.52 -0.09
N ALA A 85 17.63 7.49 0.09
CA ALA A 85 18.36 6.85 -0.99
C ALA A 85 17.42 6.05 -1.91
N ALA A 86 16.43 5.35 -1.37
CA ALA A 86 15.41 4.67 -2.14
C ALA A 86 14.52 5.65 -2.93
N LEU A 87 14.26 6.85 -2.41
CA LEU A 87 13.57 7.90 -3.16
C LEU A 87 14.34 8.31 -4.44
N CYS A 88 15.67 8.25 -4.43
CA CYS A 88 16.45 8.49 -5.66
C CYS A 88 16.18 7.40 -6.71
N ILE A 89 16.02 6.14 -6.29
CA ILE A 89 15.69 5.03 -7.19
C ILE A 89 14.32 5.29 -7.84
N VAL A 90 13.31 5.63 -7.03
CA VAL A 90 11.95 5.93 -7.51
C VAL A 90 11.90 7.16 -8.41
N LEU A 91 12.73 8.19 -8.11
CA LEU A 91 12.83 9.37 -8.99
C LEU A 91 13.34 8.99 -10.38
N VAL A 92 14.42 8.21 -10.45
CA VAL A 92 15.00 7.75 -11.72
C VAL A 92 14.03 6.82 -12.45
N GLU A 93 13.40 5.91 -11.72
CA GLU A 93 12.37 5.02 -12.25
C GLU A 93 11.19 5.81 -12.86
N GLY A 94 10.65 6.80 -12.14
CA GLY A 94 9.57 7.64 -12.63
C GLY A 94 9.93 8.40 -13.92
N ILE A 95 11.17 8.88 -14.05
CA ILE A 95 11.65 9.51 -15.28
C ILE A 95 11.71 8.48 -16.42
N VAL A 96 12.25 7.30 -16.18
CA VAL A 96 12.31 6.20 -17.14
C VAL A 96 10.91 5.80 -17.58
N PHE A 97 9.99 5.63 -16.63
CA PHE A 97 8.60 5.29 -16.88
C PHE A 97 7.89 6.34 -17.75
N LEU A 98 8.12 7.62 -17.48
CA LEU A 98 7.58 8.73 -18.27
C LEU A 98 8.12 8.68 -19.72
N ILE A 99 9.41 8.46 -19.91
CA ILE A 99 10.02 8.31 -21.23
C ILE A 99 9.41 7.12 -21.98
N LEU A 100 9.30 5.96 -21.36
CA LEU A 100 8.69 4.77 -21.95
C LEU A 100 7.22 5.01 -22.34
N SER A 101 6.49 5.78 -21.54
CA SER A 101 5.09 6.14 -21.82
C SER A 101 4.97 7.08 -23.01
N VAL A 102 5.81 8.11 -23.10
CA VAL A 102 5.82 9.08 -24.21
C VAL A 102 6.21 8.41 -25.53
N LEU A 103 7.14 7.46 -25.49
CA LEU A 103 7.57 6.69 -26.66
C LEU A 103 6.62 5.57 -27.08
N ASN A 104 5.51 5.36 -26.36
CA ASN A 104 4.56 4.25 -26.55
C ASN A 104 5.19 2.85 -26.49
N ILE A 105 6.37 2.74 -25.89
CA ILE A 105 7.07 1.46 -25.70
C ILE A 105 6.31 0.60 -24.70
N ARG A 106 5.66 1.23 -23.72
CA ARG A 106 4.85 0.58 -22.71
C ARG A 106 3.74 -0.28 -23.31
N GLU A 107 3.00 0.21 -24.30
CA GLU A 107 1.94 -0.55 -24.97
C GLU A 107 2.51 -1.81 -25.64
N LYS A 108 3.66 -1.68 -26.33
CA LYS A 108 4.32 -2.81 -26.96
C LYS A 108 4.80 -3.87 -25.97
N ILE A 109 5.30 -3.45 -24.81
CA ILE A 109 5.71 -4.38 -23.73
C ILE A 109 4.48 -5.12 -23.20
N VAL A 110 3.37 -4.39 -22.96
CA VAL A 110 2.11 -4.98 -22.49
C VAL A 110 1.57 -5.99 -23.48
N ASP A 111 1.61 -5.67 -24.77
CA ASP A 111 1.12 -6.57 -25.84
C ASP A 111 2.00 -7.81 -26.02
N ALA A 112 3.28 -7.71 -25.71
CA ALA A 112 4.21 -8.83 -25.70
C ALA A 112 3.96 -9.82 -24.54
N ILE A 113 3.23 -9.42 -23.49
CA ILE A 113 2.95 -10.27 -22.33
C ILE A 113 1.84 -11.28 -22.67
N PRO A 114 2.07 -12.59 -22.48
CA PRO A 114 1.05 -13.62 -22.70
C PRO A 114 -0.23 -13.35 -21.91
N LEU A 115 -1.38 -13.63 -22.52
CA LEU A 115 -2.70 -13.39 -21.91
C LEU A 115 -2.84 -14.03 -20.53
N GLY A 116 -2.31 -15.23 -20.33
CA GLY A 116 -2.34 -15.94 -19.04
C GLY A 116 -1.66 -15.16 -17.93
N VAL A 117 -0.52 -14.50 -18.21
CA VAL A 117 0.20 -13.65 -17.26
C VAL A 117 -0.61 -12.39 -16.94
N ARG A 118 -1.17 -11.72 -17.96
CA ARG A 118 -2.03 -10.54 -17.75
C ARG A 118 -3.24 -10.85 -16.85
N LEU A 119 -3.88 -11.98 -17.05
CA LEU A 119 -5.01 -12.41 -16.21
C LEU A 119 -4.59 -12.79 -14.79
N GLY A 120 -3.34 -13.24 -14.60
CA GLY A 120 -2.77 -13.58 -13.29
C GLY A 120 -2.38 -12.39 -12.42
N ILE A 121 -2.18 -11.18 -13.00
CA ILE A 121 -1.70 -10.00 -12.28
C ILE A 121 -2.68 -9.60 -11.15
N ALA A 122 -3.96 -9.45 -11.45
CA ALA A 122 -4.96 -9.02 -10.47
C ALA A 122 -5.11 -10.01 -9.29
N PRO A 123 -5.21 -11.33 -9.50
CA PRO A 123 -5.16 -12.31 -8.41
C PRO A 123 -3.87 -12.27 -7.61
N ALA A 124 -2.71 -12.09 -8.24
CA ALA A 124 -1.41 -12.01 -7.57
C ALA A 124 -1.34 -10.80 -6.63
N ILE A 125 -1.81 -9.63 -7.08
CA ILE A 125 -1.92 -8.41 -6.25
C ILE A 125 -2.87 -8.67 -5.07
N GLY A 126 -4.02 -9.31 -5.31
CA GLY A 126 -4.97 -9.67 -4.26
C GLY A 126 -4.36 -10.58 -3.19
N LEU A 127 -3.62 -11.61 -3.59
CA LEU A 127 -2.91 -12.52 -2.68
C LEU A 127 -1.81 -11.79 -1.89
N MET A 128 -1.10 -10.87 -2.52
CA MET A 128 -0.09 -10.06 -1.85
C MET A 128 -0.72 -9.15 -0.78
N LEU A 129 -1.82 -8.48 -1.09
CA LEU A 129 -2.56 -7.65 -0.12
C LEU A 129 -3.13 -8.48 1.03
N LEU A 130 -3.64 -9.68 0.74
CA LEU A 130 -4.08 -10.64 1.76
C LEU A 130 -2.93 -11.02 2.67
N ASN A 131 -1.76 -11.31 2.12
CA ASN A 131 -0.56 -11.65 2.89
C ASN A 131 -0.11 -10.50 3.80
N ILE A 132 -0.14 -9.26 3.33
CA ILE A 132 0.17 -8.08 4.15
C ILE A 132 -0.87 -7.92 5.28
N GLY A 133 -2.16 -8.04 4.97
CA GLY A 133 -3.24 -7.89 5.95
C GLY A 133 -3.18 -8.95 7.05
N VAL A 134 -3.07 -10.21 6.68
CA VAL A 134 -3.02 -11.34 7.62
C VAL A 134 -1.69 -11.40 8.35
N GLY A 135 -0.59 -11.12 7.66
CA GLY A 135 0.75 -11.21 8.22
C GLY A 135 1.12 -10.01 9.08
N SER A 136 1.67 -8.97 8.45
CA SER A 136 2.27 -7.83 9.14
C SER A 136 1.28 -7.02 9.98
N ASN A 137 0.05 -6.82 9.47
CA ASN A 137 -0.93 -5.97 10.18
C ASN A 137 -1.63 -6.72 11.31
N ALA A 138 -2.00 -7.99 11.11
CA ALA A 138 -2.64 -8.80 12.13
C ALA A 138 -1.64 -9.42 13.12
N GLY A 139 -0.35 -9.29 12.88
CA GLY A 139 0.71 -9.80 13.76
C GLY A 139 0.85 -11.32 13.78
N ILE A 140 0.39 -12.01 12.75
CA ILE A 140 0.47 -13.49 12.65
C ILE A 140 1.85 -13.95 12.19
N TYR A 141 2.74 -13.06 11.82
CA TYR A 141 4.13 -13.39 11.51
C TYR A 141 5.03 -13.51 12.74
N SER A 142 6.01 -14.40 12.67
CA SER A 142 7.26 -14.21 13.39
C SER A 142 8.17 -13.23 12.64
N GLU A 143 9.00 -12.47 13.34
CA GLU A 143 9.90 -11.44 12.78
C GLU A 143 10.84 -11.93 11.68
N ASN A 144 11.09 -13.23 11.58
CA ASN A 144 11.97 -13.86 10.62
C ASN A 144 11.25 -14.45 9.39
N GLY A 145 9.95 -14.18 9.24
CA GLY A 145 9.15 -14.78 8.17
C GLY A 145 9.22 -13.99 6.87
N GLY A 146 9.54 -14.66 5.77
CA GLY A 146 9.36 -14.12 4.42
C GLY A 146 7.88 -13.89 4.08
N PRO A 147 7.58 -13.28 2.92
CA PRO A 147 6.23 -12.83 2.54
C PRO A 147 5.14 -13.92 2.51
N PHE A 148 5.50 -15.20 2.50
CA PHE A 148 4.55 -16.32 2.53
C PHE A 148 4.50 -17.06 3.86
N TYR A 149 5.20 -16.58 4.87
CA TYR A 149 5.37 -17.27 6.13
C TYR A 149 4.08 -17.33 6.96
N ALA A 150 3.26 -16.29 6.89
CA ALA A 150 1.98 -16.23 7.61
C ALA A 150 1.03 -17.39 7.26
N MET A 151 0.98 -17.77 5.98
CA MET A 151 0.14 -18.90 5.55
C MET A 151 0.73 -20.25 5.98
N ARG A 152 2.04 -20.33 6.15
CA ARG A 152 2.74 -21.56 6.57
C ARG A 152 2.58 -21.82 8.06
N ASP A 153 2.59 -20.78 8.89
CA ASP A 153 2.64 -20.88 10.34
C ASP A 153 1.39 -20.31 11.05
N PHE A 154 0.29 -20.15 10.31
CA PHE A 154 -0.95 -19.58 10.82
C PHE A 154 -1.43 -20.26 12.13
N PHE A 155 -1.45 -21.58 12.16
CA PHE A 155 -1.87 -22.33 13.33
C PHE A 155 -0.82 -22.29 14.44
N GLY A 156 0.46 -22.25 14.10
CA GLY A 156 1.55 -22.10 15.07
C GLY A 156 1.51 -20.73 15.76
N ALA A 157 1.22 -19.66 15.02
CA ALA A 157 1.09 -18.32 15.58
C ALA A 157 -0.08 -18.18 16.55
N LEU A 158 -1.17 -18.94 16.37
CA LEU A 158 -2.31 -19.00 17.29
C LEU A 158 -2.09 -19.93 18.50
N THR A 159 -1.02 -20.71 18.53
CA THR A 159 -0.72 -21.60 19.66
C THR A 159 -0.12 -20.81 20.82
N PRO A 160 -0.72 -20.80 22.03
CA PRO A 160 -0.27 -19.97 23.14
C PRO A 160 1.19 -20.14 23.52
N SER A 161 1.74 -21.35 23.41
CA SER A 161 3.12 -21.66 23.75
C SER A 161 4.12 -21.01 22.79
N LEU A 162 3.88 -21.09 21.47
CA LEU A 162 4.74 -20.51 20.45
C LEU A 162 4.61 -18.98 20.40
N ALA A 163 3.38 -18.47 20.50
CA ALA A 163 3.14 -17.04 20.50
C ALA A 163 3.72 -16.34 21.74
N LYS A 164 3.65 -16.97 22.93
CA LYS A 164 4.29 -16.43 24.14
C LYS A 164 5.82 -16.44 24.04
N THR A 165 6.39 -17.42 23.37
CA THR A 165 7.85 -17.48 23.16
C THR A 165 8.32 -16.39 22.21
N ASN A 166 7.55 -16.11 21.15
CA ASN A 166 7.93 -15.16 20.11
C ASN A 166 7.48 -13.71 20.39
N MET A 167 6.34 -13.52 21.07
CA MET A 167 5.72 -12.20 21.26
C MET A 167 5.67 -11.74 22.73
N GLY A 168 6.04 -12.57 23.69
CA GLY A 168 6.07 -12.22 25.11
C GLY A 168 4.73 -11.71 25.63
N SER A 169 4.70 -10.49 26.19
CA SER A 169 3.48 -9.85 26.72
C SER A 169 2.49 -9.40 25.63
N GLY A 170 2.88 -9.40 24.38
CA GLY A 170 2.04 -8.99 23.25
C GLY A 170 1.03 -10.03 22.79
N TYR A 171 1.00 -11.24 23.39
CA TYR A 171 0.10 -12.30 22.96
C TYR A 171 -1.39 -11.91 22.96
N SER A 172 -1.86 -11.26 24.03
CA SER A 172 -3.27 -10.83 24.14
C SER A 172 -3.63 -9.78 23.09
N ALA A 173 -2.71 -8.87 22.81
CA ALA A 173 -2.87 -7.87 21.75
C ALA A 173 -2.92 -8.52 20.37
N MET A 174 -2.07 -9.52 20.10
CA MET A 174 -2.09 -10.29 18.87
C MET A 174 -3.43 -11.02 18.67
N VAL A 175 -3.92 -11.73 19.70
CA VAL A 175 -5.20 -12.44 19.63
C VAL A 175 -6.34 -11.46 19.33
N LEU A 176 -6.34 -10.31 20.01
CA LEU A 176 -7.33 -9.25 19.76
C LEU A 176 -7.26 -8.77 18.31
N SER A 177 -6.08 -8.51 17.77
CA SER A 177 -5.87 -8.09 16.38
C SER A 177 -6.39 -9.12 15.38
N VAL A 178 -6.07 -10.41 15.59
CA VAL A 178 -6.52 -11.51 14.73
C VAL A 178 -8.04 -11.65 14.74
N VAL A 179 -8.65 -11.66 15.93
CA VAL A 179 -10.11 -11.75 16.05
C VAL A 179 -10.79 -10.56 15.37
N THR A 180 -10.28 -9.35 15.62
CA THR A 180 -10.82 -8.13 15.01
C THR A 180 -10.68 -8.13 13.50
N MET A 181 -9.55 -8.63 12.97
CA MET A 181 -9.34 -8.79 11.52
C MET A 181 -10.42 -9.68 10.90
N PHE A 182 -10.68 -10.85 11.48
CA PHE A 182 -11.72 -11.76 10.96
C PHE A 182 -13.11 -11.16 11.06
N VAL A 183 -13.46 -10.52 12.17
CA VAL A 183 -14.75 -9.84 12.33
C VAL A 183 -14.91 -8.73 11.28
N GLY A 184 -13.86 -7.92 11.06
CA GLY A 184 -13.86 -6.88 10.03
C GLY A 184 -14.03 -7.45 8.63
N LEU A 185 -13.31 -8.54 8.30
CA LEU A 185 -13.42 -9.22 7.03
C LEU A 185 -14.86 -9.73 6.78
N PHE A 186 -15.43 -10.44 7.74
CA PHE A 186 -16.80 -10.94 7.64
C PHE A 186 -17.82 -9.80 7.53
N ALA A 187 -17.63 -8.71 8.29
CA ALA A 187 -18.49 -7.54 8.20
C ALA A 187 -18.46 -6.92 6.79
N ILE A 188 -17.25 -6.76 6.20
CA ILE A 188 -17.10 -6.25 4.83
C ILE A 188 -17.81 -7.17 3.83
N VAL A 189 -17.61 -8.48 3.92
CA VAL A 189 -18.20 -9.45 3.00
C VAL A 189 -19.74 -9.41 3.08
N VAL A 190 -20.31 -9.42 4.29
CA VAL A 190 -21.76 -9.36 4.51
C VAL A 190 -22.34 -8.05 3.99
N LEU A 191 -21.70 -6.91 4.29
CA LEU A 191 -22.16 -5.60 3.82
C LEU A 191 -22.07 -5.48 2.29
N ALA A 192 -21.00 -6.02 1.69
CA ALA A 192 -20.84 -6.04 0.24
C ALA A 192 -21.89 -6.92 -0.45
N GLN A 193 -22.21 -8.11 0.11
CA GLN A 193 -23.27 -8.97 -0.40
C GLN A 193 -24.66 -8.32 -0.30
N ARG A 194 -24.89 -7.51 0.72
CA ARG A 194 -26.12 -6.72 0.87
C ARG A 194 -26.19 -5.48 -0.02
N GLY A 195 -25.17 -5.24 -0.86
CA GLY A 195 -25.12 -4.11 -1.79
C GLY A 195 -24.91 -2.75 -1.11
N VAL A 196 -24.43 -2.72 0.13
CA VAL A 196 -24.20 -1.47 0.86
C VAL A 196 -23.04 -0.70 0.22
N LYS A 197 -23.33 0.52 -0.24
CA LYS A 197 -22.30 1.40 -0.80
C LYS A 197 -21.35 1.85 0.32
N GLY A 198 -20.05 1.58 0.17
CA GLY A 198 -19.05 1.89 1.18
C GLY A 198 -18.84 0.76 2.22
N ALA A 199 -19.18 -0.49 1.90
CA ALA A 199 -19.01 -1.67 2.75
C ALA A 199 -17.63 -1.75 3.40
N VAL A 200 -16.56 -1.43 2.65
CA VAL A 200 -15.19 -1.44 3.14
C VAL A 200 -14.99 -0.42 4.26
N LEU A 201 -15.46 0.82 4.08
CA LEU A 201 -15.33 1.86 5.11
C LEU A 201 -16.11 1.50 6.39
N LEU A 202 -17.33 1.00 6.21
CA LEU A 202 -18.16 0.57 7.35
C LEU A 202 -17.53 -0.62 8.08
N GLY A 203 -16.97 -1.57 7.35
CA GLY A 203 -16.25 -2.70 7.95
C GLY A 203 -15.01 -2.26 8.72
N MET A 204 -14.25 -1.29 8.21
CA MET A 204 -13.13 -0.69 8.94
C MET A 204 -13.57 0.02 10.22
N LEU A 205 -14.68 0.76 10.19
CA LEU A 205 -15.22 1.41 11.38
C LEU A 205 -15.68 0.39 12.43
N ILE A 206 -16.37 -0.68 12.00
CA ILE A 206 -16.80 -1.77 12.88
C ILE A 206 -15.59 -2.44 13.53
N SER A 207 -14.57 -2.80 12.74
CA SER A 207 -13.36 -3.42 13.29
C SER A 207 -12.59 -2.48 14.22
N SER A 208 -12.51 -1.19 13.92
CA SER A 208 -11.86 -0.20 14.79
C SER A 208 -12.60 -0.08 16.15
N ILE A 209 -13.92 -0.01 16.14
CA ILE A 209 -14.72 0.06 17.37
C ILE A 209 -14.51 -1.21 18.22
N ILE A 210 -14.54 -2.39 17.61
CA ILE A 210 -14.33 -3.66 18.30
C ILE A 210 -12.91 -3.75 18.86
N TYR A 211 -11.90 -3.31 18.09
CA TYR A 211 -10.53 -3.29 18.55
C TYR A 211 -10.35 -2.38 19.76
N TRP A 212 -10.85 -1.14 19.72
CA TRP A 212 -10.77 -0.19 20.83
C TRP A 212 -11.52 -0.66 22.07
N ALA A 213 -12.71 -1.26 21.88
CA ALA A 213 -13.43 -1.87 22.99
C ALA A 213 -12.63 -3.05 23.61
N GLY A 214 -12.02 -3.88 22.77
CA GLY A 214 -11.16 -4.97 23.20
C GLY A 214 -9.90 -4.49 23.94
N GLU A 215 -9.26 -3.43 23.46
CA GLU A 215 -8.11 -2.81 24.14
C GLU A 215 -8.49 -2.32 25.54
N ALA A 216 -9.62 -1.62 25.66
CA ALA A 216 -10.09 -1.12 26.94
C ALA A 216 -10.46 -2.25 27.93
N ILE A 217 -11.10 -3.33 27.45
CA ILE A 217 -11.60 -4.42 28.28
C ILE A 217 -10.51 -5.44 28.63
N PHE A 218 -9.73 -5.89 27.64
CA PHE A 218 -8.79 -7.01 27.80
C PHE A 218 -7.35 -6.57 28.11
N LEU A 219 -6.94 -5.38 27.62
CA LEU A 219 -5.58 -4.88 27.84
C LEU A 219 -5.54 -3.78 28.91
N GLY A 220 -6.71 -3.24 29.32
CA GLY A 220 -6.78 -2.17 30.30
C GLY A 220 -6.14 -0.86 29.85
N THR A 221 -5.85 -0.71 28.57
CA THR A 221 -5.26 0.49 27.97
C THR A 221 -6.35 1.45 27.50
N ASN A 222 -6.10 2.74 27.61
CA ASN A 222 -7.02 3.74 27.06
C ASN A 222 -6.72 3.93 25.56
N PRO A 223 -7.58 3.46 24.65
CA PRO A 223 -7.35 3.55 23.21
C PRO A 223 -7.30 5.01 22.70
N PHE A 224 -7.84 5.94 23.47
CA PHE A 224 -7.86 7.37 23.13
C PHE A 224 -6.73 8.18 23.82
N ALA A 225 -5.82 7.55 24.53
CA ALA A 225 -4.71 8.23 25.19
C ALA A 225 -3.86 9.05 24.21
N SER A 226 -3.65 8.51 23.01
CA SER A 226 -2.90 9.19 21.94
C SER A 226 -3.64 10.41 21.35
N LEU A 227 -4.97 10.50 21.50
CA LEU A 227 -5.73 11.68 21.06
C LEU A 227 -5.44 12.91 21.91
N ALA A 228 -5.14 12.72 23.18
CA ALA A 228 -4.84 13.84 24.10
C ALA A 228 -3.53 14.55 23.73
N THR A 229 -2.60 13.85 23.06
CA THR A 229 -1.32 14.38 22.60
C THR A 229 -1.31 14.64 21.08
N ALA A 230 -2.40 14.36 20.38
CA ALA A 230 -2.48 14.54 18.94
C ALA A 230 -2.52 16.02 18.55
N SER A 231 -1.64 16.41 17.65
CA SER A 231 -1.70 17.73 17.03
C SER A 231 -2.61 17.65 15.80
N PHE A 232 -3.60 18.55 15.74
CA PHE A 232 -4.45 18.71 14.56
C PHE A 232 -3.82 19.61 13.49
N VAL A 233 -2.66 20.19 13.80
CA VAL A 233 -1.90 21.00 12.84
C VAL A 233 -1.07 20.06 11.97
N PRO A 234 -1.21 20.14 10.62
CA PRO A 234 -0.40 19.31 9.73
C PRO A 234 1.09 19.59 9.90
N ALA A 235 1.89 18.54 10.08
CA ALA A 235 3.32 18.63 10.32
C ALA A 235 4.11 18.88 9.00
N PHE A 236 3.89 20.03 8.37
CA PHE A 236 4.60 20.40 7.12
C PHE A 236 6.12 20.46 7.31
N GLY A 237 6.59 20.81 8.52
CA GLY A 237 8.00 20.80 8.88
C GLY A 237 8.62 19.41 8.74
N ASP A 238 7.95 18.38 9.25
CA ASP A 238 8.40 16.98 9.17
C ASP A 238 8.45 16.50 7.72
N MET A 239 7.46 16.87 6.90
CA MET A 239 7.46 16.56 5.47
C MET A 239 8.64 17.24 4.75
N ALA A 240 8.92 18.51 5.05
CA ALA A 240 10.01 19.25 4.43
C ALA A 240 11.38 18.76 4.89
N SER A 241 11.51 18.23 6.11
CA SER A 241 12.77 17.70 6.64
C SER A 241 13.09 16.28 6.21
N THR A 242 12.07 15.43 6.00
CA THR A 242 12.27 13.98 5.80
C THR A 242 11.98 13.49 4.40
N THR A 243 10.94 14.03 3.72
CA THR A 243 10.41 13.44 2.48
C THR A 243 10.45 14.37 1.28
N LEU A 244 10.05 15.64 1.43
CA LEU A 244 9.89 16.54 0.28
C LEU A 244 11.26 16.93 -0.32
N PHE A 245 11.53 16.44 -1.53
CA PHE A 245 12.80 16.64 -2.24
C PHE A 245 14.05 16.25 -1.46
N LYS A 246 13.92 15.37 -0.46
CA LYS A 246 15.05 14.87 0.32
C LYS A 246 15.63 13.63 -0.35
N PHE A 247 16.53 13.87 -1.30
CA PHE A 247 17.23 12.82 -2.03
C PHE A 247 18.64 12.63 -1.46
N ASN A 248 18.95 11.42 -1.01
CA ASN A 248 20.28 11.06 -0.52
C ASN A 248 21.08 10.41 -1.66
N PHE A 249 21.68 11.24 -2.53
CA PHE A 249 22.52 10.75 -3.63
C PHE A 249 23.81 10.06 -3.17
N GLN A 250 24.34 10.43 -2.01
CA GLN A 250 25.52 9.75 -1.44
C GLN A 250 25.15 8.32 -1.01
N GLY A 251 24.01 8.16 -0.32
CA GLY A 251 23.49 6.85 0.02
C GLY A 251 23.14 6.02 -1.23
N PHE A 252 22.57 6.63 -2.26
CA PHE A 252 22.31 5.97 -3.54
C PHE A 252 23.61 5.44 -4.18
N ALA A 253 24.69 6.19 -4.16
CA ALA A 253 25.98 5.74 -4.69
C ALA A 253 26.56 4.55 -3.90
N GLN A 254 26.28 4.43 -2.60
CA GLN A 254 26.74 3.32 -1.76
C GLN A 254 26.02 1.99 -2.04
N ILE A 255 24.81 2.03 -2.62
CA ILE A 255 24.05 0.82 -3.01
C ILE A 255 24.77 0.03 -4.12
N GLY A 256 25.60 0.70 -4.91
CA GLY A 256 26.28 0.14 -6.08
C GLY A 256 25.40 0.21 -7.33
N TRP A 257 26.06 0.55 -8.45
CA TRP A 257 25.38 0.83 -9.72
C TRP A 257 24.57 -0.36 -10.28
N PHE A 258 25.08 -1.59 -10.10
CA PHE A 258 24.41 -2.80 -10.59
C PHE A 258 23.09 -3.04 -9.82
N THR A 259 23.13 -2.95 -8.50
CA THR A 259 21.95 -3.09 -7.64
C THR A 259 20.93 -1.99 -7.92
N ALA A 260 21.41 -0.75 -8.08
CA ALA A 260 20.53 0.39 -8.39
C ALA A 260 19.81 0.20 -9.73
N ILE A 261 20.50 -0.21 -10.80
CA ILE A 261 19.88 -0.49 -12.11
C ILE A 261 18.87 -1.61 -11.99
N THR A 262 19.22 -2.71 -11.32
CA THR A 262 18.30 -3.84 -11.11
C THR A 262 17.02 -3.40 -10.38
N LEU A 263 17.15 -2.59 -9.34
CA LEU A 263 16.00 -2.07 -8.60
C LEU A 263 15.15 -1.13 -9.46
N ILE A 264 15.75 -0.22 -10.21
CA ILE A 264 15.01 0.70 -11.12
C ILE A 264 14.21 -0.10 -12.15
N VAL A 265 14.81 -1.09 -12.78
CA VAL A 265 14.12 -1.95 -13.76
C VAL A 265 12.99 -2.73 -13.09
N THR A 266 13.23 -3.27 -11.89
CA THR A 266 12.22 -4.01 -11.14
C THR A 266 11.04 -3.12 -10.76
N PHE A 267 11.29 -1.91 -10.26
CA PHE A 267 10.24 -0.93 -9.97
C PHE A 267 9.42 -0.59 -11.21
N CYS A 268 10.09 -0.34 -12.34
CA CYS A 268 9.43 -0.01 -13.60
C CYS A 268 8.52 -1.16 -14.09
N ILE A 269 8.95 -2.42 -13.95
CA ILE A 269 8.14 -3.59 -14.31
C ILE A 269 6.94 -3.73 -13.38
N ILE A 270 7.14 -3.60 -12.07
CA ILE A 270 6.06 -3.70 -11.08
C ILE A 270 5.03 -2.59 -11.31
N ASP A 271 5.47 -1.34 -11.54
CA ASP A 271 4.57 -0.21 -11.78
C ASP A 271 3.76 -0.39 -13.07
N MET A 272 4.38 -0.92 -14.12
CA MET A 272 3.65 -1.27 -15.34
C MET A 272 2.54 -2.29 -15.07
N PHE A 273 2.85 -3.36 -14.34
CA PHE A 273 1.86 -4.40 -14.04
C PHE A 273 0.76 -3.92 -13.11
N ASP A 274 1.10 -3.17 -12.08
CA ASP A 274 0.13 -2.61 -11.14
C ASP A 274 -0.82 -1.64 -11.85
N THR A 275 -0.29 -0.76 -12.69
CA THR A 275 -1.09 0.18 -13.48
C THR A 275 -2.02 -0.53 -14.44
N ILE A 276 -1.56 -1.58 -15.14
CA ILE A 276 -2.41 -2.34 -16.07
C ILE A 276 -3.50 -3.08 -15.30
N GLY A 277 -3.14 -3.79 -14.22
CA GLY A 277 -4.07 -4.56 -13.42
C GLY A 277 -5.18 -3.69 -12.83
N THR A 278 -4.82 -2.54 -12.29
CA THR A 278 -5.77 -1.61 -11.66
C THR A 278 -6.61 -0.88 -12.69
N LEU A 279 -6.03 -0.38 -13.78
CA LEU A 279 -6.77 0.34 -14.82
C LEU A 279 -7.73 -0.58 -15.57
N VAL A 280 -7.28 -1.76 -16.01
CA VAL A 280 -8.15 -2.74 -16.69
C VAL A 280 -9.25 -3.22 -15.76
N GLY A 281 -8.91 -3.55 -14.51
CA GLY A 281 -9.89 -4.01 -13.51
C GLY A 281 -10.97 -2.97 -13.20
N THR A 282 -10.58 -1.71 -13.02
CA THR A 282 -11.52 -0.61 -12.72
C THR A 282 -12.35 -0.23 -13.94
N ALA A 283 -11.74 -0.16 -15.13
CA ALA A 283 -12.43 0.16 -16.36
C ALA A 283 -13.43 -0.91 -16.78
N SER A 284 -13.09 -2.20 -16.57
CA SER A 284 -14.01 -3.32 -16.79
C SER A 284 -15.26 -3.19 -15.92
N ARG A 285 -15.08 -2.91 -14.63
CA ARG A 285 -16.22 -2.72 -13.71
C ARG A 285 -17.03 -1.46 -13.99
N ALA A 286 -16.41 -0.43 -14.54
CA ALA A 286 -17.07 0.81 -14.93
C ALA A 286 -17.76 0.72 -16.31
N GLY A 287 -17.66 -0.41 -17.02
CA GLY A 287 -18.21 -0.57 -18.36
C GLY A 287 -17.54 0.31 -19.43
N MET A 288 -16.27 0.67 -19.19
CA MET A 288 -15.50 1.55 -20.07
C MET A 288 -14.58 0.80 -21.04
N LEU A 289 -14.60 -0.54 -21.01
CA LEU A 289 -13.84 -1.36 -21.96
C LEU A 289 -14.68 -1.66 -23.18
N ASP A 290 -14.07 -1.55 -24.37
CA ASP A 290 -14.64 -2.06 -25.61
C ASP A 290 -14.54 -3.58 -25.63
N LYS A 291 -15.61 -4.25 -26.11
CA LYS A 291 -15.69 -5.73 -26.12
C LYS A 291 -14.65 -6.37 -27.04
N ASP A 292 -14.18 -5.61 -28.05
CA ASP A 292 -13.29 -6.15 -29.08
C ASP A 292 -11.81 -5.75 -28.94
N CYS A 293 -11.48 -4.71 -28.15
CA CYS A 293 -10.13 -4.14 -28.14
C CYS A 293 -9.44 -3.98 -26.79
N LEU A 294 -10.04 -4.21 -25.64
CA LEU A 294 -9.44 -3.88 -24.31
C LEU A 294 -8.96 -2.41 -24.17
N LEU A 295 -9.24 -1.57 -25.15
CA LEU A 295 -8.88 -0.15 -25.19
C LEU A 295 -10.01 0.67 -24.58
N TYR A 296 -9.64 1.68 -23.81
CA TYR A 296 -10.56 2.63 -23.22
C TYR A 296 -11.36 3.37 -24.27
N THR A 297 -12.60 3.00 -24.49
CA THR A 297 -13.54 3.89 -25.16
C THR A 297 -14.12 4.85 -24.12
N SER A 298 -13.91 6.14 -24.32
CA SER A 298 -14.67 7.15 -23.61
C SER A 298 -16.13 6.98 -24.01
N PRO A 299 -17.09 6.75 -23.08
CA PRO A 299 -18.48 6.70 -23.45
C PRO A 299 -18.83 8.03 -24.13
N SER A 300 -19.18 7.96 -25.41
CA SER A 300 -19.68 9.12 -26.15
C SER A 300 -20.91 9.67 -25.41
N PRO A 301 -21.14 10.99 -25.43
CA PRO A 301 -22.40 11.56 -24.93
C PRO A 301 -23.65 10.90 -25.52
N ARG A 302 -23.54 10.30 -26.71
CA ARG A 302 -24.63 9.54 -27.38
C ARG A 302 -24.91 8.19 -26.73
N ASP A 303 -23.96 7.55 -26.05
CA ASP A 303 -24.16 6.24 -25.42
C ASP A 303 -24.85 6.33 -24.07
N ARG A 304 -24.85 7.53 -23.43
CA ARG A 304 -25.61 7.79 -22.20
C ARG A 304 -27.12 7.95 -22.43
N GLN A 305 -27.58 8.08 -23.65
CA GLN A 305 -29.00 8.19 -23.98
C GLN A 305 -29.68 6.84 -24.25
N LYS A 306 -28.94 5.72 -24.23
CA LYS A 306 -29.45 4.38 -24.54
C LYS A 306 -29.47 3.43 -23.33
N SER A 307 -29.14 3.89 -22.11
CA SER A 307 -29.21 3.10 -20.88
C SER A 307 -30.36 3.55 -19.98
#